data_d3bd3f69f72c850945b7a45b97870c5c
#
_entry.id   d3bd3f69f72c850945b7a45b97870c5c
#
_cell.length_a   1.000
_cell.length_b   1.000
_cell.length_c   1.000
_cell.angle_alpha   90.00
_cell.angle_beta   90.00
_cell.angle_gamma   90.00
#
_symmetry.space_group_name_H-M   'P 1'
#
loop_
_entity.id
_entity.type
_entity.pdbx_description
1 polymer ?
#
loop_
_entity_poly.entity_id
_entity_poly.type
_entity_poly.pdbx_seq_one_letter_code
_entity_poly.pdbx_strand_id
1 'polypeptide(L)'
;MTEEEITRVLADMGQPAFRGKQVFTWLHRGVRSFDEMSNLSKPLRQQLAQAYTISVPTVARKQESRLDGTIKYLWELPDSNCIETVLMQYHHGNTVCISSQVGCRMGCAFCASTVAGKVRDLTAGEMLDQVLFTQLDSGREISNIVLMGIGEPLDNRDNVLRFLRLVNHPDGLNIGMRHISLSTCGVVPGIDALAEEDLQLTLSVSLHEPDGETRSRIMPVNRAWDVEELFAACHRYFRRTGRRISFEYAMIDGVNDHDWQADLIARRIAGMPGHVNLIPLNDVVESPFKPSRRIAAFQRRLESHGITATVRRSLGGDIDASCGQLRRRAMEERKGEDPE
;
A
#
# COMPACT_ATOMS: atom_id res chain seq x y z
N MET A 1 11.99 13.00 -6.74
CA MET A 1 11.82 14.00 -7.82
C MET A 1 11.57 13.26 -9.13
N THR A 2 10.74 13.82 -10.03
CA THR A 2 10.58 13.29 -11.40
C THR A 2 11.80 13.64 -12.26
N GLU A 3 11.94 12.99 -13.42
CA GLU A 3 13.04 13.32 -14.36
C GLU A 3 13.01 14.79 -14.79
N GLU A 4 11.80 15.34 -15.04
CA GLU A 4 11.62 16.74 -15.45
C GLU A 4 12.02 17.72 -14.33
N GLU A 5 11.73 17.37 -13.07
CA GLU A 5 12.14 18.21 -11.94
C GLU A 5 13.65 18.19 -11.74
N ILE A 6 14.28 17.03 -11.86
CA ILE A 6 15.73 16.91 -11.81
C ILE A 6 16.37 17.68 -12.96
N THR A 7 15.78 17.59 -14.17
CA THR A 7 16.26 18.32 -15.34
C THR A 7 16.19 19.83 -15.13
N ARG A 8 15.11 20.33 -14.52
CA ARG A 8 14.99 21.78 -14.19
C ARG A 8 16.05 22.21 -13.17
N VAL A 9 16.21 21.46 -12.10
CA VAL A 9 17.26 21.71 -11.09
C VAL A 9 18.65 21.78 -11.72
N LEU A 10 18.96 20.83 -12.59
CA LEU A 10 20.25 20.80 -13.28
C LEU A 10 20.41 21.93 -14.29
N ALA A 11 19.35 22.36 -14.95
CA ALA A 11 19.37 23.52 -15.84
C ALA A 11 19.69 24.81 -15.06
N ASP A 12 19.12 25.01 -13.87
CA ASP A 12 19.43 26.12 -12.97
C ASP A 12 20.90 26.11 -12.51
N MET A 13 21.54 24.92 -12.51
CA MET A 13 22.97 24.74 -12.25
C MET A 13 23.83 24.85 -13.53
N GLY A 14 23.26 25.26 -14.65
CA GLY A 14 23.96 25.40 -15.93
C GLY A 14 24.29 24.09 -16.63
N GLN A 15 23.60 22.99 -16.28
CA GLN A 15 23.87 21.67 -16.87
C GLN A 15 22.96 21.38 -18.05
N PRO A 16 23.43 20.62 -19.07
CA PRO A 16 22.61 20.20 -20.19
C PRO A 16 21.45 19.28 -19.76
N ALA A 17 20.31 19.34 -20.45
CA ALA A 17 19.07 18.61 -20.12
C ALA A 17 19.26 17.09 -19.97
N PHE A 18 20.11 16.46 -20.79
CA PHE A 18 20.35 15.00 -20.73
C PHE A 18 20.93 14.53 -19.39
N ARG A 19 21.51 15.45 -18.59
CA ARG A 19 22.01 15.14 -17.23
C ARG A 19 20.84 14.77 -16.28
N GLY A 20 19.64 15.32 -16.50
CA GLY A 20 18.45 14.96 -15.74
C GLY A 20 18.17 13.48 -15.77
N LYS A 21 18.12 12.90 -16.97
CA LYS A 21 17.95 11.45 -17.17
C LYS A 21 19.06 10.65 -16.50
N GLN A 22 20.31 11.10 -16.57
CA GLN A 22 21.44 10.38 -15.95
C GLN A 22 21.28 10.32 -14.43
N VAL A 23 20.96 11.45 -13.77
CA VAL A 23 20.74 11.48 -12.31
C VAL A 23 19.53 10.65 -11.94
N PHE A 24 18.40 10.78 -12.67
CA PHE A 24 17.20 10.00 -12.45
C PHE A 24 17.47 8.50 -12.48
N THR A 25 18.18 8.01 -13.51
CA THR A 25 18.53 6.60 -13.66
C THR A 25 19.42 6.12 -12.49
N TRP A 26 20.36 6.94 -12.02
CA TRP A 26 21.20 6.59 -10.87
C TRP A 26 20.38 6.46 -9.59
N LEU A 27 19.47 7.40 -9.32
CA LEU A 27 18.57 7.33 -8.16
C LEU A 27 17.73 6.06 -8.17
N HIS A 28 17.22 5.65 -9.34
CA HIS A 28 16.44 4.41 -9.50
C HIS A 28 17.29 3.12 -9.48
N ARG A 29 18.63 3.24 -9.45
CA ARG A 29 19.55 2.14 -9.14
C ARG A 29 19.86 2.01 -7.65
N GLY A 30 19.34 2.94 -6.84
CA GLY A 30 19.48 2.91 -5.38
C GLY A 30 20.84 3.38 -4.88
N VAL A 31 21.50 4.32 -5.58
CA VAL A 31 22.71 4.97 -5.09
C VAL A 31 22.46 5.68 -3.77
N ARG A 32 23.45 5.65 -2.89
CA ARG A 32 23.36 6.26 -1.55
C ARG A 32 24.11 7.56 -1.46
N SER A 33 24.92 7.88 -2.46
CA SER A 33 25.66 9.14 -2.55
C SER A 33 25.81 9.59 -4.00
N PHE A 34 25.99 10.91 -4.20
CA PHE A 34 26.27 11.44 -5.53
C PHE A 34 27.64 10.98 -6.06
N ASP A 35 28.57 10.57 -5.19
CA ASP A 35 29.88 10.06 -5.61
C ASP A 35 29.82 8.75 -6.40
N GLU A 36 28.75 7.97 -6.21
CA GLU A 36 28.53 6.74 -6.98
C GLU A 36 28.14 7.00 -8.45
N MET A 37 27.67 8.23 -8.79
CA MET A 37 27.23 8.61 -10.13
C MET A 37 28.43 8.84 -11.08
N SER A 38 29.12 7.75 -11.45
CA SER A 38 30.43 7.77 -12.11
C SER A 38 30.46 8.47 -13.47
N ASN A 39 29.32 8.56 -14.19
CA ASN A 39 29.20 9.27 -15.48
C ASN A 39 28.95 10.79 -15.33
N LEU A 40 28.85 11.30 -14.11
CA LEU A 40 28.83 12.73 -13.82
C LEU A 40 30.22 13.23 -13.48
N SER A 41 30.55 14.47 -13.88
CA SER A 41 31.82 15.08 -13.53
C SER A 41 31.94 15.28 -12.01
N LYS A 42 33.16 15.18 -11.48
CA LYS A 42 33.43 15.39 -10.04
C LYS A 42 32.89 16.74 -9.52
N PRO A 43 33.10 17.88 -10.23
CA PRO A 43 32.51 19.16 -9.79
C PRO A 43 30.99 19.12 -9.68
N LEU A 44 30.28 18.50 -10.63
CA LEU A 44 28.82 18.40 -10.58
C LEU A 44 28.35 17.53 -9.39
N ARG A 45 29.00 16.40 -9.15
CA ARG A 45 28.69 15.54 -7.98
C ARG A 45 28.86 16.32 -6.67
N GLN A 46 29.91 17.11 -6.55
CA GLN A 46 30.16 17.96 -5.39
C GLN A 46 29.10 19.06 -5.23
N GLN A 47 28.70 19.73 -6.34
CA GLN A 47 27.63 20.74 -6.30
C GLN A 47 26.29 20.10 -5.86
N LEU A 48 25.96 18.92 -6.39
CA LEU A 48 24.77 18.21 -5.99
C LEU A 48 24.81 17.82 -4.50
N ALA A 49 25.94 17.32 -4.00
CA ALA A 49 26.11 16.94 -2.60
C ALA A 49 26.05 18.13 -1.62
N GLN A 50 26.40 19.34 -2.08
CA GLN A 50 26.27 20.55 -1.26
C GLN A 50 24.81 21.06 -1.18
N ALA A 51 24.03 20.87 -2.24
CA ALA A 51 22.69 21.42 -2.34
C ALA A 51 21.57 20.40 -1.98
N TYR A 52 21.85 19.11 -2.09
CA TYR A 52 20.86 18.03 -1.95
C TYR A 52 21.40 16.84 -1.16
N THR A 53 20.49 16.11 -0.55
CA THR A 53 20.77 14.83 0.12
C THR A 53 19.98 13.71 -0.54
N ILE A 54 20.62 12.57 -0.79
CA ILE A 54 19.94 11.35 -1.15
C ILE A 54 19.46 10.70 0.15
N SER A 55 18.16 10.73 0.36
CA SER A 55 17.52 10.12 1.53
C SER A 55 17.36 8.63 1.28
N VAL A 56 17.86 7.79 2.17
CA VAL A 56 17.80 6.33 2.06
C VAL A 56 17.26 5.77 3.37
N PRO A 57 16.20 4.94 3.34
CA PRO A 57 15.72 4.28 4.54
C PRO A 57 16.74 3.24 5.01
N THR A 58 16.79 2.98 6.31
CA THR A 58 17.61 1.93 6.91
C THR A 58 16.75 0.78 7.41
N VAL A 59 17.29 -0.44 7.39
CA VAL A 59 16.58 -1.62 7.91
C VAL A 59 16.68 -1.61 9.44
N ALA A 60 15.63 -1.20 10.14
CA ALA A 60 15.55 -1.31 11.59
C ALA A 60 15.32 -2.76 12.05
N ARG A 61 14.48 -3.50 11.32
CA ARG A 61 14.25 -4.92 11.57
C ARG A 61 13.86 -5.65 10.28
N LYS A 62 14.32 -6.88 10.14
CA LYS A 62 13.98 -7.79 9.04
C LYS A 62 13.57 -9.14 9.62
N GLN A 63 12.45 -9.66 9.15
CA GLN A 63 11.97 -11.00 9.48
C GLN A 63 11.75 -11.77 8.18
N GLU A 64 12.23 -12.99 8.09
CA GLU A 64 12.04 -13.86 6.93
C GLU A 64 11.37 -15.16 7.36
N SER A 65 10.22 -15.45 6.74
CA SER A 65 9.46 -16.67 6.99
C SER A 65 10.21 -17.89 6.48
N ARG A 66 10.33 -18.90 7.35
CA ARG A 66 10.87 -20.22 6.98
C ARG A 66 9.84 -21.10 6.27
N LEU A 67 8.55 -20.74 6.34
CA LEU A 67 7.45 -21.49 5.76
C LEU A 67 7.25 -21.20 4.27
N ASP A 68 7.42 -19.95 3.88
CA ASP A 68 7.03 -19.51 2.53
C ASP A 68 7.94 -18.43 1.92
N GLY A 69 9.02 -18.04 2.62
CA GLY A 69 9.99 -17.07 2.15
C GLY A 69 9.47 -15.63 2.11
N THR A 70 8.33 -15.33 2.74
CA THR A 70 7.85 -13.96 2.96
C THR A 70 8.85 -13.18 3.78
N ILE A 71 9.19 -11.95 3.36
CA ILE A 71 10.09 -11.09 4.11
C ILE A 71 9.32 -9.85 4.56
N LYS A 72 9.39 -9.55 5.85
CA LYS A 72 8.88 -8.31 6.43
C LYS A 72 10.02 -7.41 6.84
N TYR A 73 9.96 -6.17 6.38
CA TYR A 73 10.87 -5.10 6.73
C TYR A 73 10.18 -4.08 7.63
N LEU A 74 10.90 -3.64 8.63
CA LEU A 74 10.67 -2.38 9.34
C LEU A 74 11.77 -1.43 8.88
N TRP A 75 11.38 -0.44 8.08
CA TRP A 75 12.26 0.61 7.60
C TRP A 75 12.24 1.78 8.56
N GLU A 76 13.39 2.28 8.93
CA GLU A 76 13.55 3.55 9.62
C GLU A 76 13.83 4.66 8.59
N LEU A 77 13.00 5.69 8.64
CA LEU A 77 13.10 6.87 7.79
C LEU A 77 14.08 7.90 8.43
N PRO A 78 14.59 8.88 7.66
CA PRO A 78 15.52 9.88 8.17
C PRO A 78 15.02 10.72 9.35
N ASP A 79 13.71 10.78 9.55
CA ASP A 79 13.07 11.45 10.68
C ASP A 79 12.79 10.51 11.87
N SER A 80 13.45 9.34 11.88
CA SER A 80 13.31 8.28 12.90
C SER A 80 11.93 7.64 12.99
N ASN A 81 11.01 7.96 12.08
CA ASN A 81 9.77 7.24 11.95
C ASN A 81 10.00 5.86 11.30
N CYS A 82 9.16 4.89 11.67
CA CYS A 82 9.23 3.55 11.09
C CYS A 82 7.99 3.23 10.26
N ILE A 83 8.22 2.54 9.14
CA ILE A 83 7.19 2.01 8.25
C ILE A 83 7.44 0.55 7.93
N GLU A 84 6.39 -0.17 7.52
CA GLU A 84 6.47 -1.59 7.21
C GLU A 84 6.33 -1.84 5.70
N THR A 85 7.09 -2.82 5.23
CA THR A 85 6.98 -3.37 3.87
C THR A 85 7.02 -4.88 3.95
N VAL A 86 6.19 -5.56 3.15
CA VAL A 86 6.17 -7.04 3.09
C VAL A 86 6.42 -7.50 1.66
N LEU A 87 7.46 -8.29 1.48
CA LEU A 87 7.75 -8.98 0.21
C LEU A 87 7.18 -10.39 0.25
N MET A 88 6.27 -10.67 -0.66
CA MET A 88 5.57 -11.95 -0.78
C MET A 88 5.94 -12.62 -2.10
N GLN A 89 6.17 -13.92 -2.04
CA GLN A 89 6.50 -14.70 -3.22
C GLN A 89 5.28 -15.49 -3.71
N TYR A 90 4.92 -15.28 -4.97
CA TYR A 90 3.86 -16.01 -5.66
C TYR A 90 4.40 -16.69 -6.91
N HIS A 91 3.68 -17.67 -7.44
CA HIS A 91 4.04 -18.34 -8.70
C HIS A 91 4.06 -17.38 -9.92
N HIS A 92 3.34 -16.27 -9.83
CA HIS A 92 3.26 -15.24 -10.88
C HIS A 92 4.19 -14.04 -10.64
N GLY A 93 5.15 -14.17 -9.73
CA GLY A 93 6.15 -13.15 -9.43
C GLY A 93 6.12 -12.65 -7.99
N ASN A 94 7.07 -11.78 -7.66
CA ASN A 94 7.18 -11.21 -6.32
C ASN A 94 6.29 -9.99 -6.19
N THR A 95 5.50 -9.94 -5.12
CA THR A 95 4.62 -8.83 -4.78
C THR A 95 5.14 -8.12 -3.55
N VAL A 96 5.28 -6.80 -3.61
CA VAL A 96 5.59 -5.99 -2.46
C VAL A 96 4.35 -5.24 -1.96
N CYS A 97 4.09 -5.35 -0.66
CA CYS A 97 3.08 -4.55 0.05
C CYS A 97 3.79 -3.35 0.69
N ILE A 98 3.38 -2.14 0.32
CA ILE A 98 4.00 -0.90 0.79
C ILE A 98 3.04 -0.05 1.60
N SER A 99 3.61 0.76 2.49
CA SER A 99 2.92 1.78 3.28
C SER A 99 2.81 3.09 2.50
N SER A 100 1.73 3.86 2.74
CA SER A 100 1.51 5.19 2.16
C SER A 100 1.57 6.33 3.17
N GLN A 101 1.56 6.02 4.46
CA GLN A 101 1.61 6.98 5.57
C GLN A 101 2.43 6.42 6.74
N VAL A 102 2.85 7.29 7.63
CA VAL A 102 3.35 6.93 8.97
C VAL A 102 2.15 6.93 9.91
N GLY A 103 1.61 5.73 10.21
CA GLY A 103 0.33 5.57 10.92
C GLY A 103 -0.88 5.81 10.03
N CYS A 104 -2.08 5.74 10.60
CA CYS A 104 -3.34 5.88 9.87
C CYS A 104 -4.40 6.50 10.77
N ARG A 105 -5.19 7.46 10.24
CA ARG A 105 -6.26 8.12 11.01
C ARG A 105 -7.65 7.51 10.79
N MET A 106 -7.78 6.48 9.97
CA MET A 106 -9.10 5.94 9.58
C MET A 106 -9.82 5.21 10.71
N GLY A 107 -9.10 4.74 11.74
CA GLY A 107 -9.68 4.21 12.97
C GLY A 107 -10.37 2.85 12.84
N CYS A 108 -10.04 2.04 11.81
CA CYS A 108 -10.62 0.72 11.64
C CYS A 108 -10.34 -0.15 12.87
N ALA A 109 -11.39 -0.69 13.52
CA ALA A 109 -11.30 -1.33 14.82
C ALA A 109 -10.50 -2.64 14.85
N PHE A 110 -10.31 -3.26 13.69
CA PHE A 110 -9.54 -4.50 13.53
C PHE A 110 -8.10 -4.27 13.02
N CYS A 111 -7.66 -3.00 12.82
CA CYS A 111 -6.41 -2.68 12.18
C CYS A 111 -5.36 -2.13 13.16
N ALA A 112 -4.23 -2.82 13.30
CA ALA A 112 -3.14 -2.39 14.16
C ALA A 112 -2.48 -1.05 13.73
N SER A 113 -2.59 -0.66 12.45
CA SER A 113 -2.00 0.57 11.92
C SER A 113 -2.65 1.85 12.44
N THR A 114 -3.85 1.76 13.03
CA THR A 114 -4.61 2.93 13.51
C THR A 114 -4.35 3.29 14.97
N VAL A 115 -3.75 2.36 15.75
CA VAL A 115 -3.59 2.50 17.22
C VAL A 115 -2.79 3.75 17.59
N ALA A 116 -1.73 4.06 16.84
CA ALA A 116 -0.89 5.23 17.09
C ALA A 116 -1.34 6.50 16.33
N GLY A 117 -2.49 6.46 15.63
CA GLY A 117 -2.93 7.54 14.77
C GLY A 117 -2.02 7.78 13.56
N LYS A 118 -2.30 8.88 12.81
CA LYS A 118 -1.48 9.33 11.67
C LYS A 118 -0.46 10.36 12.16
N VAL A 119 0.81 10.13 11.86
CA VAL A 119 1.90 11.09 12.10
C VAL A 119 2.04 12.02 10.90
N ARG A 120 2.27 11.45 9.70
CA ARG A 120 2.41 12.20 8.44
C ARG A 120 2.15 11.33 7.22
N ASP A 121 2.01 11.99 6.08
CA ASP A 121 2.04 11.34 4.79
C ASP A 121 3.46 10.93 4.40
N LEU A 122 3.60 9.83 3.67
CA LEU A 122 4.85 9.50 2.99
C LEU A 122 4.95 10.29 1.69
N THR A 123 6.14 10.75 1.39
CA THR A 123 6.46 11.33 0.09
C THR A 123 6.46 10.25 -0.99
N ALA A 124 6.34 10.66 -2.25
CA ALA A 124 6.46 9.75 -3.38
C ALA A 124 7.82 9.01 -3.42
N GLY A 125 8.88 9.68 -2.99
CA GLY A 125 10.22 9.08 -2.86
C GLY A 125 10.24 7.97 -1.81
N GLU A 126 9.73 8.20 -0.60
CA GLU A 126 9.70 7.21 0.47
C GLU A 126 8.83 5.98 0.11
N MET A 127 7.78 6.16 -0.71
CA MET A 127 7.01 5.03 -1.25
C MET A 127 7.82 4.26 -2.30
N LEU A 128 8.54 4.94 -3.18
CA LEU A 128 9.43 4.33 -4.18
C LEU A 128 10.57 3.57 -3.51
N ASP A 129 11.16 4.13 -2.46
CA ASP A 129 12.27 3.56 -1.71
C ASP A 129 11.89 2.22 -1.06
N GLN A 130 10.66 2.05 -0.59
CA GLN A 130 10.17 0.77 -0.10
C GLN A 130 10.28 -0.33 -1.18
N VAL A 131 9.92 -0.03 -2.42
CA VAL A 131 10.01 -0.97 -3.54
C VAL A 131 11.48 -1.22 -3.89
N LEU A 132 12.24 -0.15 -4.13
CA LEU A 132 13.61 -0.19 -4.60
C LEU A 132 14.54 -0.90 -3.60
N PHE A 133 14.52 -0.48 -2.34
CA PHE A 133 15.41 -1.04 -1.33
C PHE A 133 15.00 -2.45 -0.88
N THR A 134 13.71 -2.79 -0.95
CA THR A 134 13.27 -4.18 -0.78
C THR A 134 13.82 -5.07 -1.90
N GLN A 135 13.80 -4.60 -3.16
CA GLN A 135 14.38 -5.34 -4.30
C GLN A 135 15.89 -5.52 -4.14
N LEU A 136 16.60 -4.46 -3.77
CA LEU A 136 18.07 -4.49 -3.59
C LEU A 136 18.49 -5.39 -2.43
N ASP A 137 17.82 -5.29 -1.28
CA ASP A 137 18.17 -6.07 -0.08
C ASP A 137 17.81 -7.56 -0.22
N SER A 138 16.69 -7.87 -0.86
CA SER A 138 16.26 -9.25 -1.06
C SER A 138 16.94 -9.95 -2.24
N GLY A 139 17.49 -9.18 -3.19
CA GLY A 139 17.97 -9.70 -4.49
C GLY A 139 16.85 -10.26 -5.38
N ARG A 140 15.57 -9.98 -5.07
CA ARG A 140 14.41 -10.51 -5.78
C ARG A 140 13.76 -9.40 -6.59
N GLU A 141 13.60 -9.59 -7.89
CA GLU A 141 12.90 -8.66 -8.77
C GLU A 141 11.42 -8.54 -8.35
N ILE A 142 10.93 -7.32 -8.19
CA ILE A 142 9.55 -7.03 -7.82
C ILE A 142 8.73 -6.81 -9.07
N SER A 143 7.70 -7.65 -9.26
CA SER A 143 6.79 -7.59 -10.40
C SER A 143 5.46 -6.92 -10.08
N ASN A 144 5.03 -6.94 -8.82
CA ASN A 144 3.71 -6.42 -8.43
C ASN A 144 3.81 -5.59 -7.15
N ILE A 145 2.95 -4.56 -7.06
CA ILE A 145 2.87 -3.67 -5.90
C ILE A 145 1.43 -3.64 -5.38
N VAL A 146 1.27 -3.74 -4.07
CA VAL A 146 -0.02 -3.48 -3.42
C VAL A 146 0.15 -2.37 -2.37
N LEU A 147 -0.62 -1.29 -2.49
CA LEU A 147 -0.68 -0.22 -1.50
C LEU A 147 -1.72 -0.62 -0.44
N MET A 148 -1.36 -1.62 0.38
CA MET A 148 -2.20 -2.22 1.43
C MET A 148 -1.47 -2.25 2.79
N GLY A 149 -0.35 -1.54 2.90
CA GLY A 149 0.41 -1.39 4.14
C GLY A 149 -0.20 -0.34 5.07
N ILE A 150 0.65 0.33 5.84
CA ILE A 150 0.23 1.37 6.79
C ILE A 150 -0.24 2.62 6.04
N GLY A 151 -1.44 3.11 6.37
CA GLY A 151 -2.00 4.34 5.82
C GLY A 151 -3.21 4.12 4.90
N GLU A 152 -3.84 5.23 4.54
CA GLU A 152 -4.90 5.31 3.52
C GLU A 152 -4.33 6.02 2.28
N PRO A 153 -4.13 5.31 1.16
CA PRO A 153 -3.52 5.91 -0.03
C PRO A 153 -4.27 7.12 -0.58
N LEU A 154 -5.61 7.12 -0.56
CA LEU A 154 -6.39 8.25 -1.08
C LEU A 154 -6.46 9.45 -0.12
N ASP A 155 -6.03 9.29 1.13
CA ASP A 155 -5.78 10.39 2.07
C ASP A 155 -4.41 11.07 1.81
N ASN A 156 -3.50 10.38 1.08
CA ASN A 156 -2.21 10.87 0.60
C ASN A 156 -2.14 10.91 -0.94
N ARG A 157 -3.26 11.22 -1.58
CA ARG A 157 -3.48 11.04 -3.03
C ARG A 157 -2.37 11.61 -3.90
N ASP A 158 -1.98 12.86 -3.67
CA ASP A 158 -1.06 13.57 -4.56
C ASP A 158 0.34 12.92 -4.58
N ASN A 159 0.85 12.50 -3.41
CA ASN A 159 2.10 11.75 -3.34
C ASN A 159 1.96 10.34 -3.94
N VAL A 160 0.81 9.68 -3.75
CA VAL A 160 0.54 8.37 -4.34
C VAL A 160 0.51 8.45 -5.87
N LEU A 161 -0.18 9.43 -6.45
CA LEU A 161 -0.19 9.63 -7.90
C LEU A 161 1.21 9.92 -8.45
N ARG A 162 1.99 10.71 -7.72
CA ARG A 162 3.38 10.97 -8.07
C ARG A 162 4.25 9.71 -7.98
N PHE A 163 4.07 8.90 -6.93
CA PHE A 163 4.73 7.59 -6.80
C PHE A 163 4.40 6.68 -7.98
N LEU A 164 3.13 6.58 -8.37
CA LEU A 164 2.70 5.77 -9.50
C LEU A 164 3.41 6.17 -10.81
N ARG A 165 3.59 7.48 -11.05
CA ARG A 165 4.35 7.98 -12.20
C ARG A 165 5.83 7.59 -12.13
N LEU A 166 6.45 7.70 -10.94
CA LEU A 166 7.86 7.35 -10.72
C LEU A 166 8.12 5.86 -10.92
N VAL A 167 7.30 4.99 -10.30
CA VAL A 167 7.50 3.54 -10.35
C VAL A 167 7.23 2.93 -11.73
N ASN A 168 6.37 3.56 -12.52
CA ASN A 168 6.06 3.16 -13.90
C ASN A 168 7.00 3.75 -14.95
N HIS A 169 7.89 4.67 -14.56
CA HIS A 169 8.77 5.37 -15.50
C HIS A 169 9.70 4.38 -16.24
N PRO A 170 9.83 4.43 -17.59
CA PRO A 170 10.61 3.46 -18.37
C PRO A 170 12.11 3.46 -18.03
N ASP A 171 12.66 4.59 -17.60
CA ASP A 171 14.06 4.72 -17.16
C ASP A 171 14.25 4.47 -15.65
N GLY A 172 13.17 4.09 -14.94
CA GLY A 172 13.14 3.73 -13.52
C GLY A 172 12.90 2.23 -13.31
N LEU A 173 12.03 1.88 -12.35
CA LEU A 173 11.67 0.48 -12.06
C LEU A 173 10.77 -0.13 -13.15
N ASN A 174 10.09 0.69 -13.94
CA ASN A 174 9.25 0.29 -15.07
C ASN A 174 8.16 -0.74 -14.73
N ILE A 175 7.58 -0.64 -13.53
CA ILE A 175 6.50 -1.55 -13.12
C ILE A 175 5.18 -1.03 -13.72
N GLY A 176 4.57 -1.84 -14.59
CA GLY A 176 3.35 -1.47 -15.30
C GLY A 176 2.15 -1.28 -14.38
N MET A 177 1.25 -0.32 -14.68
CA MET A 177 0.07 0.00 -13.85
C MET A 177 -0.83 -1.20 -13.57
N ARG A 178 -0.94 -2.17 -14.49
CA ARG A 178 -1.72 -3.40 -14.31
C ARG A 178 -1.18 -4.32 -13.22
N HIS A 179 0.06 -4.13 -12.82
CA HIS A 179 0.74 -4.84 -11.73
C HIS A 179 0.62 -4.13 -10.39
N ILE A 180 -0.15 -3.03 -10.34
CA ILE A 180 -0.32 -2.23 -9.13
C ILE A 180 -1.78 -2.31 -8.66
N SER A 181 -1.96 -2.61 -7.38
CA SER A 181 -3.26 -2.52 -6.71
C SER A 181 -3.22 -1.42 -5.66
N LEU A 182 -4.14 -0.46 -5.78
CA LEU A 182 -4.33 0.61 -4.82
C LEU A 182 -5.56 0.27 -3.98
N SER A 183 -5.36 0.15 -2.66
CA SER A 183 -6.44 -0.10 -1.72
C SER A 183 -6.93 1.20 -1.08
N THR A 184 -8.23 1.26 -0.80
CA THR A 184 -8.83 2.36 -0.04
C THR A 184 -9.92 1.83 0.90
N CYS A 185 -10.02 2.43 2.08
CA CYS A 185 -11.13 2.15 3.00
C CYS A 185 -12.45 2.83 2.59
N GLY A 186 -12.46 3.58 1.48
CA GLY A 186 -13.66 4.20 0.93
C GLY A 186 -13.68 5.73 1.06
N VAL A 187 -12.54 6.39 0.80
CA VAL A 187 -12.47 7.85 0.66
C VAL A 187 -13.11 8.25 -0.68
N VAL A 188 -14.42 8.46 -0.68
CA VAL A 188 -15.25 8.66 -1.90
C VAL A 188 -14.71 9.75 -2.82
N PRO A 189 -14.36 10.97 -2.35
CA PRO A 189 -13.79 11.99 -3.25
C PRO A 189 -12.46 11.55 -3.88
N GLY A 190 -11.69 10.72 -3.17
CA GLY A 190 -10.45 10.15 -3.69
C GLY A 190 -10.69 9.11 -4.79
N ILE A 191 -11.74 8.28 -4.66
CA ILE A 191 -12.14 7.31 -5.69
C ILE A 191 -12.59 8.04 -6.96
N ASP A 192 -13.43 9.07 -6.83
CA ASP A 192 -13.91 9.86 -7.96
C ASP A 192 -12.74 10.57 -8.67
N ALA A 193 -11.83 11.18 -7.91
CA ALA A 193 -10.63 11.82 -8.48
C ALA A 193 -9.70 10.80 -9.16
N LEU A 194 -9.53 9.59 -8.59
CA LEU A 194 -8.72 8.54 -9.21
C LEU A 194 -9.31 8.05 -10.55
N ALA A 195 -10.64 8.09 -10.70
CA ALA A 195 -11.31 7.73 -11.94
C ALA A 195 -10.94 8.66 -13.12
N GLU A 196 -10.56 9.90 -12.83
CA GLU A 196 -10.17 10.90 -13.86
C GLU A 196 -8.69 10.79 -14.28
N GLU A 197 -7.85 10.04 -13.54
CA GLU A 197 -6.41 9.89 -13.85
C GLU A 197 -6.12 8.90 -14.99
N ASP A 198 -7.12 8.20 -15.52
CA ASP A 198 -7.00 7.19 -16.59
C ASP A 198 -5.90 6.11 -16.34
N LEU A 199 -5.72 5.73 -15.08
CA LEU A 199 -4.74 4.73 -14.69
C LEU A 199 -5.27 3.31 -14.85
N GLN A 200 -4.45 2.42 -15.41
CA GLN A 200 -4.80 1.02 -15.63
C GLN A 200 -4.52 0.12 -14.41
N LEU A 201 -4.50 0.69 -13.20
CA LEU A 201 -4.31 -0.06 -11.96
C LEU A 201 -5.57 -0.84 -11.53
N THR A 202 -5.43 -1.70 -10.54
CA THR A 202 -6.56 -2.33 -9.85
C THR A 202 -6.96 -1.49 -8.65
N LEU A 203 -8.21 -1.04 -8.60
CA LEU A 203 -8.78 -0.46 -7.39
C LEU A 203 -9.26 -1.60 -6.47
N SER A 204 -8.73 -1.63 -5.25
CA SER A 204 -9.19 -2.51 -4.17
C SER A 204 -9.92 -1.67 -3.13
N VAL A 205 -11.14 -2.06 -2.80
CA VAL A 205 -11.98 -1.38 -1.82
C VAL A 205 -12.07 -2.23 -0.56
N SER A 206 -11.54 -1.74 0.54
CA SER A 206 -11.70 -2.33 1.88
C SER A 206 -13.15 -2.15 2.32
N LEU A 207 -14.00 -3.08 1.87
CA LEU A 207 -15.44 -3.07 2.18
C LEU A 207 -15.67 -3.51 3.63
N HIS A 208 -15.23 -4.70 3.96
CA HIS A 208 -15.30 -5.41 5.25
C HIS A 208 -16.70 -5.56 5.85
N GLU A 209 -17.69 -4.78 5.41
CA GLU A 209 -19.08 -4.88 5.83
C GLU A 209 -20.00 -4.17 4.82
N PRO A 210 -21.04 -4.84 4.29
CA PRO A 210 -21.97 -4.22 3.35
C PRO A 210 -23.11 -3.45 4.02
N ASP A 211 -23.35 -3.63 5.33
CA ASP A 211 -24.36 -2.90 6.10
C ASP A 211 -23.78 -1.64 6.73
N GLY A 212 -24.47 -0.50 6.57
CA GLY A 212 -23.97 0.80 7.00
C GLY A 212 -23.85 0.95 8.52
N GLU A 213 -24.76 0.39 9.30
CA GLU A 213 -24.71 0.48 10.76
C GLU A 213 -23.53 -0.32 11.32
N THR A 214 -23.41 -1.58 10.90
CA THR A 214 -22.31 -2.45 11.33
C THR A 214 -20.97 -1.93 10.81
N ARG A 215 -20.92 -1.43 9.56
CA ARG A 215 -19.71 -0.82 9.00
C ARG A 215 -19.25 0.38 9.81
N SER A 216 -20.16 1.25 10.25
CA SER A 216 -19.82 2.42 11.07
C SER A 216 -19.21 2.07 12.42
N ARG A 217 -19.49 0.86 12.94
CA ARG A 217 -18.89 0.36 14.20
C ARG A 217 -17.46 -0.12 14.00
N ILE A 218 -17.17 -0.79 12.89
CA ILE A 218 -15.83 -1.36 12.65
C ILE A 218 -14.93 -0.48 11.75
N MET A 219 -15.52 0.41 10.96
CA MET A 219 -14.83 1.34 10.05
C MET A 219 -15.42 2.75 10.15
N PRO A 220 -14.87 3.62 11.01
CA PRO A 220 -15.41 4.97 11.25
C PRO A 220 -15.48 5.86 10.00
N VAL A 221 -14.70 5.59 8.96
CA VAL A 221 -14.76 6.27 7.66
C VAL A 221 -16.18 6.27 7.07
N ASN A 222 -16.98 5.23 7.39
CA ASN A 222 -18.38 5.13 6.97
C ASN A 222 -19.29 6.26 7.47
N ARG A 223 -18.87 6.99 8.51
CA ARG A 223 -19.60 8.17 9.03
C ARG A 223 -19.38 9.40 8.16
N ALA A 224 -18.26 9.46 7.43
CA ALA A 224 -17.98 10.54 6.49
C ALA A 224 -18.54 10.25 5.09
N TRP A 225 -18.44 9.02 4.66
CA TRP A 225 -18.95 8.50 3.39
C TRP A 225 -19.56 7.14 3.67
N ASP A 226 -20.88 7.07 3.64
CA ASP A 226 -21.57 5.84 3.94
C ASP A 226 -21.39 4.76 2.86
N VAL A 227 -21.83 3.55 3.18
CA VAL A 227 -21.63 2.41 2.27
C VAL A 227 -22.42 2.58 0.97
N GLU A 228 -23.53 3.33 0.95
CA GLU A 228 -24.30 3.62 -0.26
C GLU A 228 -23.52 4.57 -1.17
N GLU A 229 -22.96 5.64 -0.61
CA GLU A 229 -22.07 6.56 -1.35
C GLU A 229 -20.83 5.83 -1.87
N LEU A 230 -20.25 4.93 -1.08
CA LEU A 230 -19.10 4.13 -1.48
C LEU A 230 -19.42 3.26 -2.71
N PHE A 231 -20.55 2.52 -2.70
CA PHE A 231 -20.94 1.72 -3.86
C PHE A 231 -21.31 2.59 -5.06
N ALA A 232 -21.95 3.73 -4.84
CA ALA A 232 -22.21 4.69 -5.91
C ALA A 232 -20.90 5.20 -6.55
N ALA A 233 -19.87 5.49 -5.77
CA ALA A 233 -18.53 5.85 -6.26
C ALA A 233 -17.86 4.70 -7.03
N CYS A 234 -17.98 3.45 -6.53
CA CYS A 234 -17.48 2.27 -7.24
C CYS A 234 -18.14 2.11 -8.61
N HIS A 235 -19.46 2.30 -8.69
CA HIS A 235 -20.18 2.25 -9.97
C HIS A 235 -19.75 3.40 -10.92
N ARG A 236 -19.49 4.62 -10.41
CA ARG A 236 -18.96 5.72 -11.22
C ARG A 236 -17.55 5.40 -11.73
N TYR A 237 -16.67 4.91 -10.85
CA TYR A 237 -15.32 4.47 -11.20
C TYR A 237 -15.34 3.42 -12.30
N PHE A 238 -16.17 2.37 -12.14
CA PHE A 238 -16.30 1.33 -13.17
C PHE A 238 -16.80 1.89 -14.51
N ARG A 239 -17.85 2.71 -14.50
CA ARG A 239 -18.39 3.32 -15.74
C ARG A 239 -17.35 4.18 -16.47
N ARG A 240 -16.50 4.88 -15.70
CA ARG A 240 -15.47 5.77 -16.26
C ARG A 240 -14.26 5.02 -16.80
N THR A 241 -13.81 3.98 -16.09
CA THR A 241 -12.54 3.29 -16.37
C THR A 241 -12.71 1.93 -17.07
N GLY A 242 -13.88 1.31 -17.01
CA GLY A 242 -14.12 -0.06 -17.44
C GLY A 242 -13.37 -1.12 -16.60
N ARG A 243 -12.74 -0.72 -15.48
CA ARG A 243 -11.87 -1.59 -14.69
C ARG A 243 -12.66 -2.33 -13.61
N ARG A 244 -12.38 -3.63 -13.47
CA ARG A 244 -12.90 -4.45 -12.36
C ARG A 244 -12.40 -3.92 -11.02
N ILE A 245 -13.28 -3.91 -10.02
CA ILE A 245 -12.95 -3.55 -8.64
C ILE A 245 -12.78 -4.84 -7.82
N SER A 246 -11.78 -4.87 -6.94
CA SER A 246 -11.61 -5.90 -5.92
C SER A 246 -12.19 -5.38 -4.60
N PHE A 247 -13.07 -6.15 -3.96
CA PHE A 247 -13.61 -5.84 -2.64
C PHE A 247 -12.90 -6.72 -1.60
N GLU A 248 -12.11 -6.09 -0.75
CA GLU A 248 -11.42 -6.75 0.35
C GLU A 248 -12.40 -6.94 1.52
N TYR A 249 -12.47 -8.16 2.05
CA TYR A 249 -13.45 -8.52 3.07
C TYR A 249 -12.80 -9.39 4.16
N ALA A 250 -12.36 -8.75 5.26
CA ALA A 250 -11.86 -9.44 6.43
C ALA A 250 -13.00 -10.16 7.14
N MET A 251 -12.89 -11.46 7.29
CA MET A 251 -13.95 -12.32 7.83
C MET A 251 -13.88 -12.38 9.37
N ILE A 252 -14.81 -11.72 10.04
CA ILE A 252 -14.88 -11.56 11.49
C ILE A 252 -16.04 -12.40 12.05
N ASP A 253 -15.73 -13.32 12.95
CA ASP A 253 -16.69 -14.25 13.55
C ASP A 253 -17.87 -13.52 14.22
N GLY A 254 -19.10 -13.86 13.83
CA GLY A 254 -20.33 -13.30 14.38
C GLY A 254 -20.60 -11.83 14.09
N VAL A 255 -19.74 -11.17 13.27
CA VAL A 255 -19.89 -9.74 12.93
C VAL A 255 -20.31 -9.55 11.48
N ASN A 256 -19.53 -10.12 10.54
CA ASN A 256 -19.72 -9.90 9.12
C ASN A 256 -19.71 -11.19 8.28
N ASP A 257 -19.99 -12.33 8.87
CA ASP A 257 -19.87 -13.65 8.28
C ASP A 257 -21.21 -14.38 8.04
N HIS A 258 -22.32 -13.64 8.08
CA HIS A 258 -23.66 -14.18 7.86
C HIS A 258 -24.05 -14.20 6.38
N ASP A 259 -24.89 -15.16 6.00
CA ASP A 259 -25.33 -15.37 4.61
C ASP A 259 -26.01 -14.13 4.01
N TRP A 260 -26.81 -13.40 4.82
CA TRP A 260 -27.48 -12.18 4.36
C TRP A 260 -26.50 -11.07 3.93
N GLN A 261 -25.31 -11.03 4.53
CA GLN A 261 -24.28 -10.06 4.12
C GLN A 261 -23.69 -10.42 2.76
N ALA A 262 -23.47 -11.70 2.47
CA ALA A 262 -23.09 -12.15 1.13
C ALA A 262 -24.17 -11.79 0.09
N ASP A 263 -25.46 -11.98 0.44
CA ASP A 263 -26.59 -11.60 -0.42
C ASP A 263 -26.64 -10.08 -0.66
N LEU A 264 -26.33 -9.30 0.36
CA LEU A 264 -26.29 -7.83 0.27
C LEU A 264 -25.11 -7.35 -0.59
N ILE A 265 -23.94 -7.94 -0.44
CA ILE A 265 -22.77 -7.68 -1.33
C ILE A 265 -23.18 -7.96 -2.79
N ALA A 266 -23.79 -9.10 -3.05
CA ALA A 266 -24.22 -9.48 -4.39
C ALA A 266 -25.16 -8.45 -5.02
N ARG A 267 -26.14 -7.96 -4.28
CA ARG A 267 -27.05 -6.90 -4.73
C ARG A 267 -26.33 -5.58 -5.01
N ARG A 268 -25.38 -5.18 -4.15
CA ARG A 268 -24.68 -3.90 -4.25
C ARG A 268 -23.69 -3.83 -5.41
N ILE A 269 -23.04 -4.94 -5.77
CA ILE A 269 -22.11 -4.99 -6.90
C ILE A 269 -22.77 -5.37 -8.22
N ALA A 270 -24.09 -5.61 -8.22
CA ALA A 270 -24.82 -5.94 -9.44
C ALA A 270 -24.61 -4.85 -10.52
N GLY A 271 -24.34 -5.29 -11.77
CA GLY A 271 -24.11 -4.39 -12.90
C GLY A 271 -22.67 -3.86 -13.03
N MET A 272 -21.74 -4.26 -12.15
CA MET A 272 -20.29 -4.04 -12.36
C MET A 272 -19.52 -5.36 -12.15
N PRO A 273 -18.42 -5.59 -12.90
CA PRO A 273 -17.54 -6.73 -12.64
C PRO A 273 -16.81 -6.52 -11.33
N GLY A 274 -17.27 -7.21 -10.29
CA GLY A 274 -16.67 -7.22 -8.97
C GLY A 274 -15.95 -8.53 -8.67
N HIS A 275 -14.96 -8.49 -7.81
CA HIS A 275 -14.30 -9.65 -7.22
C HIS A 275 -14.27 -9.43 -5.71
N VAL A 276 -14.60 -10.45 -4.93
CA VAL A 276 -14.53 -10.38 -3.47
C VAL A 276 -13.34 -11.20 -3.00
N ASN A 277 -12.41 -10.56 -2.31
CA ASN A 277 -11.25 -11.20 -1.71
C ASN A 277 -11.51 -11.41 -0.21
N LEU A 278 -11.82 -12.62 0.19
CA LEU A 278 -12.07 -12.99 1.57
C LEU A 278 -10.74 -13.15 2.31
N ILE A 279 -10.56 -12.39 3.36
CA ILE A 279 -9.32 -12.32 4.12
C ILE A 279 -9.57 -13.01 5.47
N PRO A 280 -8.92 -14.13 5.77
CA PRO A 280 -8.90 -14.65 7.15
C PRO A 280 -8.35 -13.56 8.08
N LEU A 281 -9.10 -13.24 9.12
CA LEU A 281 -8.63 -12.26 10.10
C LEU A 281 -7.38 -12.82 10.81
N ASN A 282 -6.34 -12.00 10.89
CA ASN A 282 -5.18 -12.36 11.69
C ASN A 282 -5.46 -12.10 13.18
N ASP A 283 -4.98 -12.97 14.04
CA ASP A 283 -5.06 -12.75 15.48
C ASP A 283 -4.21 -11.53 15.88
N VAL A 284 -4.89 -10.48 16.30
CA VAL A 284 -4.26 -9.30 16.91
C VAL A 284 -4.52 -9.41 18.41
N VAL A 285 -3.47 -9.49 19.19
CA VAL A 285 -3.51 -9.84 20.65
C VAL A 285 -4.52 -8.99 21.45
N GLU A 286 -4.77 -7.74 21.04
CA GLU A 286 -5.69 -6.84 21.74
C GLU A 286 -7.00 -6.61 20.98
N SER A 287 -7.22 -7.26 19.86
CA SER A 287 -8.47 -7.14 19.12
C SER A 287 -9.54 -8.03 19.76
N PRO A 288 -10.74 -7.51 20.04
CA PRO A 288 -11.85 -8.34 20.51
C PRO A 288 -12.38 -9.26 19.39
N PHE A 289 -11.94 -9.05 18.15
CA PHE A 289 -12.42 -9.77 16.99
C PHE A 289 -11.69 -11.10 16.80
N LYS A 290 -12.44 -12.12 16.40
CA LYS A 290 -11.93 -13.47 16.11
C LYS A 290 -12.08 -13.80 14.63
N PRO A 291 -11.18 -14.64 14.06
CA PRO A 291 -11.33 -15.11 12.69
C PRO A 291 -12.59 -15.97 12.52
N SER A 292 -13.34 -15.72 11.47
CA SER A 292 -14.54 -16.49 11.15
C SER A 292 -14.20 -17.91 10.71
N ARG A 293 -15.02 -18.87 11.13
CA ARG A 293 -14.99 -20.26 10.66
C ARG A 293 -15.88 -20.48 9.43
N ARG A 294 -16.59 -19.45 8.98
CA ARG A 294 -17.60 -19.56 7.91
C ARG A 294 -17.07 -19.16 6.54
N ILE A 295 -15.77 -18.89 6.37
CA ILE A 295 -15.18 -18.36 5.13
C ILE A 295 -15.61 -19.19 3.90
N ALA A 296 -15.49 -20.52 3.97
CA ALA A 296 -15.87 -21.39 2.84
C ALA A 296 -17.38 -21.40 2.55
N ALA A 297 -18.23 -21.25 3.57
CA ALA A 297 -19.67 -21.13 3.39
C ALA A 297 -20.05 -19.79 2.75
N PHE A 298 -19.45 -18.71 3.23
CA PHE A 298 -19.63 -17.36 2.71
C PHE A 298 -19.14 -17.24 1.25
N GLN A 299 -17.99 -17.85 0.92
CA GLN A 299 -17.50 -17.93 -0.45
C GLN A 299 -18.52 -18.60 -1.38
N ARG A 300 -18.99 -19.81 -1.02
CA ARG A 300 -20.03 -20.52 -1.81
C ARG A 300 -21.31 -19.70 -1.96
N ARG A 301 -21.70 -18.94 -0.94
CA ARG A 301 -22.87 -18.06 -1.02
C ARG A 301 -22.67 -16.95 -2.05
N LEU A 302 -21.53 -16.28 -2.08
CA LEU A 302 -21.19 -15.29 -3.10
C LEU A 302 -21.15 -15.90 -4.51
N GLU A 303 -20.52 -17.08 -4.65
CA GLU A 303 -20.46 -17.81 -5.92
C GLU A 303 -21.84 -18.23 -6.43
N SER A 304 -22.78 -18.58 -5.54
CA SER A 304 -24.18 -18.90 -5.92
C SER A 304 -24.92 -17.71 -6.52
N HIS A 305 -24.43 -16.48 -6.28
CA HIS A 305 -24.91 -15.26 -6.93
C HIS A 305 -24.08 -14.86 -8.16
N GLY A 306 -23.19 -15.72 -8.63
CA GLY A 306 -22.34 -15.45 -9.79
C GLY A 306 -21.16 -14.50 -9.51
N ILE A 307 -20.84 -14.25 -8.23
CA ILE A 307 -19.73 -13.39 -7.82
C ILE A 307 -18.46 -14.22 -7.70
N THR A 308 -17.40 -13.80 -8.38
CA THR A 308 -16.07 -14.39 -8.18
C THR A 308 -15.56 -14.05 -6.79
N ALA A 309 -15.34 -15.06 -5.96
CA ALA A 309 -14.79 -14.89 -4.62
C ALA A 309 -13.54 -15.76 -4.44
N THR A 310 -12.49 -15.19 -3.85
CA THR A 310 -11.26 -15.92 -3.52
C THR A 310 -10.96 -15.79 -2.03
N VAL A 311 -10.32 -16.80 -1.46
CA VAL A 311 -9.80 -16.73 -0.10
C VAL A 311 -8.31 -16.36 -0.18
N ARG A 312 -7.94 -15.26 0.47
CA ARG A 312 -6.56 -14.81 0.52
C ARG A 312 -5.68 -15.83 1.24
N ARG A 313 -4.61 -16.23 0.61
CA ARG A 313 -3.60 -17.09 1.25
C ARG A 313 -2.92 -16.31 2.38
N SER A 314 -2.90 -16.88 3.57
CA SER A 314 -2.07 -16.37 4.67
C SER A 314 -0.61 -16.69 4.41
N LEU A 315 0.25 -15.69 4.47
CA LEU A 315 1.69 -15.79 4.28
C LEU A 315 2.41 -15.28 5.52
N GLY A 316 3.62 -15.78 5.77
CA GLY A 316 4.43 -15.36 6.91
C GLY A 316 3.79 -15.70 8.26
N GLY A 317 3.16 -16.86 8.39
CA GLY A 317 2.48 -17.27 9.63
C GLY A 317 3.41 -17.49 10.83
N ASP A 318 4.72 -17.59 10.59
CA ASP A 318 5.78 -17.75 11.59
C ASP A 318 6.51 -16.44 11.90
N ILE A 319 6.11 -15.35 11.28
CA ILE A 319 6.64 -14.00 11.50
C ILE A 319 5.49 -13.01 11.70
N ASP A 320 5.78 -11.79 12.14
CA ASP A 320 4.77 -10.73 12.31
C ASP A 320 4.32 -10.12 10.96
N ALA A 321 3.93 -10.96 9.99
CA ALA A 321 3.63 -10.52 8.63
C ALA A 321 2.40 -9.63 8.51
N SER A 322 1.51 -9.63 9.51
CA SER A 322 0.32 -8.77 9.54
C SER A 322 0.67 -7.30 9.66
N CYS A 323 -0.12 -6.45 8.98
CA CYS A 323 0.13 -5.00 8.94
C CYS A 323 0.14 -4.35 10.32
N GLY A 324 1.09 -3.45 10.56
CA GLY A 324 1.17 -2.62 11.76
C GLY A 324 1.74 -3.31 13.01
N GLN A 325 1.84 -4.63 13.05
CA GLN A 325 2.26 -5.36 14.26
C GLN A 325 3.75 -5.13 14.59
N LEU A 326 4.63 -5.24 13.61
CA LEU A 326 6.07 -5.09 13.84
C LEU A 326 6.44 -3.66 14.24
N ARG A 327 5.85 -2.65 13.57
CA ARG A 327 6.02 -1.24 13.92
C ARG A 327 5.56 -0.96 15.35
N ARG A 328 4.43 -1.50 15.75
CA ARG A 328 3.89 -1.31 17.10
C ARG A 328 4.84 -1.87 18.17
N ARG A 329 5.30 -3.11 18.01
CA ARG A 329 6.27 -3.72 18.93
C ARG A 329 7.56 -2.89 19.04
N ALA A 330 8.12 -2.43 17.92
CA ALA A 330 9.30 -1.60 17.93
C ALA A 330 9.08 -0.24 18.64
N MET A 331 7.88 0.34 18.54
CA MET A 331 7.54 1.58 19.26
C MET A 331 7.36 1.34 20.77
N GLU A 332 6.83 0.19 21.17
CA GLU A 332 6.68 -0.21 22.58
C GLU A 332 8.05 -0.48 23.22
N GLU A 333 8.96 -1.16 22.51
CA GLU A 333 10.33 -1.39 22.92
C GLU A 333 11.08 -0.06 23.15
N ARG A 334 11.00 0.89 22.21
CA ARG A 334 11.63 2.23 22.35
C ARG A 334 11.09 3.03 23.53
N LYS A 335 9.78 2.93 23.84
CA LYS A 335 9.20 3.61 25.03
C LYS A 335 9.62 2.99 26.37
N GLY A 336 9.96 1.71 26.38
CA GLY A 336 10.47 1.03 27.57
C GLY A 336 11.98 1.27 27.82
N GLU A 337 12.70 1.79 26.84
CA GLU A 337 14.12 2.08 26.91
C GLU A 337 14.44 3.55 27.29
N ASP A 338 13.45 4.46 27.27
CA ASP A 338 13.60 5.83 27.79
C ASP A 338 13.49 5.80 29.32
N PRO A 339 14.59 5.94 30.09
CA PRO A 339 14.50 6.12 31.54
C PRO A 339 13.91 7.48 31.85
N GLU A 340 12.92 7.53 32.78
CA GLU A 340 12.40 8.76 33.38
C GLU A 340 13.50 9.69 33.94
#